data_2ff5284257ae81869e1e0199e5347c00
#
_entry.id   2ff5284257ae81869e1e0199e5347c00
#
_cell.length_a   1.000
_cell.length_b   1.000
_cell.length_c   1.000
_cell.angle_alpha   90.00
_cell.angle_beta   90.00
_cell.angle_gamma   90.00
#
_symmetry.space_group_name_H-M   'P 1'
#
loop_
_entity.id
_entity.type
_entity.pdbx_description
1 polymer ?
#
loop_
_entity_poly.entity_id
_entity_poly.type
_entity_poly.pdbx_seq_one_letter_code
_entity_poly.pdbx_strand_id
1 'polypeptide(L)' 'MNPCELTATVTAIANALACKLNKEELGLLAAILVQLGDTLVTIVTQKALCETK' A
#
# COMPACT_ATOMS: atom_id res chain seq x y z
N MET A 1 -16.29 0.16 -1.11
CA MET A 1 -15.86 -0.38 0.20
C MET A 1 -15.72 0.77 1.17
N ASN A 2 -16.32 0.69 2.35
CA ASN A 2 -16.19 1.78 3.32
C ASN A 2 -14.81 1.73 4.00
N PRO A 3 -14.41 2.81 4.69
CA PRO A 3 -13.07 2.86 5.30
C PRO A 3 -12.80 1.75 6.31
N CYS A 4 -13.80 1.35 7.08
CA CYS A 4 -13.62 0.27 8.07
C CYS A 4 -13.40 -1.08 7.40
N GLU A 5 -14.12 -1.36 6.34
CA GLU A 5 -13.96 -2.59 5.57
C GLU A 5 -12.60 -2.63 4.88
N LEU A 6 -12.18 -1.51 4.35
CA LEU A 6 -10.87 -1.41 3.69
C LEU A 6 -9.75 -1.70 4.68
N THR A 7 -9.79 -1.07 5.84
CA THR A 7 -8.79 -1.28 6.88
C THR A 7 -8.77 -2.74 7.33
N ALA A 8 -9.94 -3.33 7.54
CA ALA A 8 -10.04 -4.73 7.95
C ALA A 8 -9.46 -5.66 6.89
N THR A 9 -9.75 -5.38 5.62
CA THR A 9 -9.23 -6.18 4.51
C THR A 9 -7.71 -6.10 4.43
N VAL A 10 -7.15 -4.89 4.52
CA VAL A 10 -5.70 -4.68 4.48
C VAL A 10 -5.03 -5.40 5.65
N THR A 11 -5.61 -5.31 6.85
CA THR A 11 -5.07 -5.97 8.04
C THR A 11 -5.09 -7.49 7.88
N ALA A 12 -6.16 -8.04 7.32
CA ALA A 12 -6.26 -9.48 7.08
C ALA A 12 -5.18 -9.96 6.10
N ILE A 13 -4.94 -9.20 5.05
CA ILE A 13 -3.89 -9.52 4.07
C ILE A 13 -2.51 -9.45 4.74
N ALA A 14 -2.28 -8.42 5.53
CA ALA A 14 -1.01 -8.25 6.23
C ALA A 14 -0.74 -9.41 7.19
N ASN A 15 -1.75 -9.83 7.93
CA ASN A 15 -1.62 -10.96 8.85
C ASN A 15 -1.31 -12.26 8.09
N ALA A 16 -1.96 -12.49 6.96
CA ALA A 16 -1.72 -13.68 6.15
C ALA A 16 -0.28 -13.70 5.64
N LEU A 17 0.22 -12.57 5.17
CA LEU A 17 1.60 -12.46 4.70
C LEU A 17 2.60 -12.65 5.83
N ALA A 18 2.32 -12.07 7.00
CA ALA A 18 3.19 -12.21 8.16
C ALA A 18 3.33 -13.67 8.60
N CYS A 19 2.27 -14.47 8.43
CA CYS A 19 2.31 -15.88 8.78
C CYS A 19 3.10 -16.71 7.78
N LYS A 20 3.17 -16.30 6.52
CA LYS A 20 3.79 -17.07 5.45
C LYS A 20 5.23 -16.69 5.17
N LEU A 21 5.59 -15.46 5.39
CA LEU A 21 6.92 -14.92 5.05
C LEU A 21 7.80 -14.84 6.30
N ASN A 22 9.09 -15.08 6.12
CA ASN A 22 10.02 -14.86 7.21
C ASN A 22 10.27 -13.35 7.37
N LYS A 23 10.98 -12.99 8.44
CA LYS A 23 11.21 -11.59 8.81
C LYS A 23 11.88 -10.79 7.69
N GLU A 24 12.89 -11.37 7.05
CA GLU A 24 13.62 -10.69 5.98
C GLU A 24 12.75 -10.46 4.75
N GLU A 25 12.02 -11.48 4.36
CA GLU A 25 11.10 -11.40 3.22
C GLU A 25 10.00 -10.38 3.48
N LEU A 26 9.44 -10.41 4.67
CA LEU A 26 8.37 -9.50 5.05
C LEU A 26 8.86 -8.06 5.05
N GLY A 27 10.06 -7.81 5.58
CA GLY A 27 10.66 -6.48 5.58
C GLY A 27 10.90 -5.94 4.18
N LEU A 28 11.40 -6.80 3.29
CA LEU A 28 11.64 -6.40 1.90
C LEU A 28 10.32 -6.08 1.19
N LEU A 29 9.32 -6.94 1.36
CA LEU A 29 8.00 -6.72 0.77
C LEU A 29 7.40 -5.41 1.27
N ALA A 30 7.48 -5.17 2.58
CA ALA A 30 6.95 -3.95 3.18
C ALA A 30 7.62 -2.71 2.58
N ALA A 31 8.94 -2.75 2.40
CA ALA A 31 9.69 -1.63 1.82
C ALA A 31 9.23 -1.36 0.38
N ILE A 32 9.04 -2.41 -0.40
CA ILE A 32 8.58 -2.28 -1.79
C ILE A 32 7.18 -1.68 -1.84
N LEU A 33 6.28 -2.13 -0.98
CA LEU A 33 4.91 -1.64 -0.95
C LEU A 33 4.83 -0.19 -0.52
N VAL A 34 5.64 0.23 0.44
CA VAL A 34 5.71 1.63 0.87
C VAL A 34 6.19 2.51 -0.29
N GLN A 35 7.25 2.09 -0.96
CA GLN A 35 7.80 2.84 -2.09
C GLN A 35 6.78 2.95 -3.23
N LEU A 36 6.11 1.85 -3.53
CA LEU A 36 5.09 1.84 -4.57
C LEU A 36 3.94 2.78 -4.22
N GLY A 37 3.46 2.73 -2.98
CA GLY A 37 2.40 3.60 -2.52
C GLY A 37 2.76 5.07 -2.61
N ASP A 38 3.97 5.43 -2.18
CA ASP A 38 4.46 6.80 -2.24
C ASP A 38 4.55 7.30 -3.69
N THR A 39 5.02 6.45 -4.59
CA THR A 39 5.11 6.79 -6.00
C THR A 39 3.73 7.03 -6.61
N LEU A 40 2.77 6.17 -6.25
CA LEU A 40 1.40 6.32 -6.73
C LEU A 40 0.77 7.62 -6.23
N VAL A 41 1.03 8.01 -5.00
CA VAL A 41 0.55 9.28 -4.45
C VAL A 41 1.11 10.45 -5.26
N THR A 42 2.39 10.38 -5.59
CA THR A 42 3.03 11.41 -6.41
C THR A 42 2.38 11.51 -7.79
N ILE A 43 2.12 10.37 -8.42
CA ILE A 43 1.48 10.33 -9.75
C ILE A 43 0.07 10.92 -9.70
N VAL A 44 -0.71 10.55 -8.69
CA VAL A 44 -2.07 11.06 -8.52
C VAL A 44 -2.04 12.58 -8.35
N THR A 45 -1.11 13.08 -7.55
CA THR A 45 -0.95 14.51 -7.33
C THR A 45 -0.63 15.24 -8.63
N GLN A 46 0.28 14.68 -9.42
CA GLN A 46 0.64 15.27 -10.72
C GLN A 46 -0.55 15.29 -11.67
N LYS A 47 -1.32 14.20 -11.72
CA LYS A 47 -2.51 14.15 -12.57
C LYS A 47 -3.53 15.20 -12.16
N ALA A 48 -3.74 15.37 -10.87
CA ALA A 48 -4.67 16.39 -10.38
C ALA A 48 -4.24 17.79 -10.79
N LEU A 49 -2.94 18.09 -10.69
CA LEU A 49 -2.41 19.39 -11.11
C LEU A 49 -2.57 19.60 -12.61
N CYS A 50 -2.35 18.59 -13.41
CA CYS A 50 -2.53 18.67 -14.86
C CYS A 50 -4.00 18.88 -15.23
N GLU A 51 -4.90 18.23 -14.50
CA GLU A 51 -6.33 18.34 -14.76
C GLU A 51 -6.89 19.72 -14.44
N THR A 52 -6.29 20.42 -13.48
CA THR A 52 -6.75 21.75 -13.09
C THR A 52 -6.34 22.83 -14.09
N LYS A 53 -5.47 22.54 -15.02
CA LYS A 53 -5.08 23.47 -16.07
C LYS A 53 -6.02 23.32 -17.26
#